data_1a4ee5182f01da08751fae9ff0270d16
#
_entry.id   1a4ee5182f01da08751fae9ff0270d16
#
_cell.length_a   1.000
_cell.length_b   1.000
_cell.length_c   1.000
_cell.angle_alpha   90.00
_cell.angle_beta   90.00
_cell.angle_gamma   90.00
#
_symmetry.space_group_name_H-M   'P 1'
#
loop_
_entity.id
_entity.type
_entity.pdbx_description
1 polymer ?
#
loop_
_entity_poly.entity_id
_entity_poly.type
_entity_poly.pdbx_seq_one_letter_code
_entity_poly.pdbx_strand_id
1 'polypeptide(L)' 'MPVNAPLEHRLITHADMRRMPDGATVYNDLNEAWVKHGPWWHLDDGDARLLGTELKRLSAWLYVLEPFDPARYIRQH' A
#
# COMPACT_ATOMS: atom_id res chain seq x y z
N MET A 1 -9.70 -23.48 10.59
CA MET A 1 -9.17 -23.57 9.22
C MET A 1 -9.24 -22.21 8.55
N PRO A 2 -8.13 -21.63 8.27
CA PRO A 2 -8.17 -20.35 7.60
C PRO A 2 -8.73 -20.51 6.20
N VAL A 3 -9.60 -19.63 5.88
CA VAL A 3 -10.13 -19.55 4.52
C VAL A 3 -9.16 -18.69 3.72
N ASN A 4 -8.77 -19.19 2.58
CA ASN A 4 -7.97 -18.39 1.67
C ASN A 4 -8.87 -17.35 1.00
N ALA A 5 -9.09 -16.27 1.72
CA ALA A 5 -9.85 -15.17 1.17
C ALA A 5 -9.08 -14.57 0.00
N PRO A 6 -9.76 -14.21 -1.09
CA PRO A 6 -9.07 -13.52 -2.17
C PRO A 6 -8.50 -12.21 -1.70
N LEU A 7 -7.36 -11.83 -2.26
CA LEU A 7 -6.77 -10.52 -1.99
C LEU A 7 -7.40 -9.49 -2.91
N GLU A 8 -7.57 -8.29 -2.40
CA GLU A 8 -8.06 -7.18 -3.20
C GLU A 8 -7.08 -6.03 -3.13
N HIS A 9 -7.10 -5.22 -4.17
CA HIS A 9 -6.31 -3.99 -4.22
C HIS A 9 -7.12 -2.90 -3.52
N ARG A 10 -6.57 -2.32 -2.46
CA ARG A 10 -7.19 -1.18 -1.81
C ARG A 10 -6.31 0.04 -2.04
N LEU A 11 -6.85 1.01 -2.76
CA LEU A 11 -6.15 2.27 -3.00
C LEU A 11 -5.95 3.00 -1.68
N ILE A 12 -4.80 3.65 -1.56
CA ILE A 12 -4.42 4.33 -0.34
C ILE A 12 -4.12 5.80 -0.61
N THR A 13 -4.30 6.60 0.43
CA THR A 13 -4.00 8.03 0.42
C THR A 13 -2.65 8.28 1.08
N HIS A 14 -2.15 9.51 0.95
CA HIS A 14 -0.95 9.91 1.68
C HIS A 14 -1.15 9.81 3.20
N ALA A 15 -2.35 10.10 3.68
CA ALA A 15 -2.65 9.96 5.11
C ALA A 15 -2.53 8.50 5.56
N ASP A 16 -3.01 7.57 4.74
CA ASP A 16 -2.86 6.15 5.03
C ASP A 16 -1.38 5.76 5.12
N MET A 17 -0.57 6.24 4.19
CA MET A 17 0.87 5.95 4.19
C MET A 17 1.55 6.40 5.47
N ARG A 18 1.18 7.58 5.98
CA ARG A 18 1.77 8.10 7.21
C ARG A 18 1.42 7.26 8.43
N ARG A 19 0.27 6.62 8.43
CA ARG A 19 -0.19 5.80 9.55
C ARG A 19 0.36 4.38 9.54
N MET A 20 0.93 3.97 8.42
CA MET A 20 1.43 2.61 8.30
C MET A 20 2.67 2.41 9.17
N PRO A 21 2.81 1.23 9.78
CA PRO A 21 4.01 0.91 10.55
C PRO A 21 5.20 0.67 9.63
N ASP A 22 6.39 0.74 10.19
CA ASP A 22 7.60 0.33 9.47
C ASP A 22 7.48 -1.12 9.04
N GLY A 23 7.95 -1.40 7.84
CA GLY A 23 7.81 -2.73 7.24
C GLY A 23 6.56 -2.88 6.38
N ALA A 24 5.62 -1.92 6.44
CA ALA A 24 4.45 -1.96 5.58
C ALA A 24 4.87 -1.83 4.11
N THR A 25 4.15 -2.54 3.25
CA THR A 25 4.43 -2.56 1.83
C THR A 25 3.26 -1.99 1.04
N VAL A 26 3.58 -1.11 0.09
CA VAL A 26 2.61 -0.59 -0.87
C VAL A 26 3.11 -0.89 -2.28
N TYR A 27 2.18 -0.87 -3.23
CA TYR A 27 2.49 -1.12 -4.64
C TYR A 27 2.04 0.08 -5.46
N ASN A 28 2.85 0.43 -6.45
CA ASN A 28 2.51 1.54 -7.34
C ASN A 28 1.89 1.02 -8.65
N ASP A 29 1.63 1.96 -9.56
CA ASP A 29 1.03 1.64 -10.85
C ASP A 29 1.93 0.79 -11.77
N LEU A 30 3.22 0.68 -11.43
CA LEU A 30 4.15 -0.18 -12.15
C LEU A 30 4.34 -1.53 -11.44
N ASN A 31 3.52 -1.81 -10.43
CA ASN A 31 3.60 -3.02 -9.60
C ASN A 31 4.92 -3.16 -8.86
N GLU A 32 5.59 -2.06 -8.60
CA GLU A 32 6.77 -2.06 -7.77
C GLU A 32 6.36 -2.04 -6.29
N ALA A 33 7.03 -2.86 -5.50
CA ALA A 33 6.79 -2.94 -4.06
C ALA A 33 7.71 -1.95 -3.34
N TRP A 34 7.13 -1.14 -2.47
CA TRP A 34 7.85 -0.14 -1.68
C TRP A 34 7.59 -0.41 -0.20
N VAL A 35 8.65 -0.45 0.58
CA VAL A 35 8.60 -0.81 2.00
C VAL A 35 8.93 0.40 2.86
N LYS A 36 8.15 0.62 3.90
CA LYS A 36 8.29 1.79 4.76
C LYS A 36 9.37 1.59 5.82
N HIS A 37 10.22 2.62 5.97
CA HIS A 37 11.19 2.74 7.05
C HIS A 37 11.23 4.20 7.49
N GLY A 38 10.56 4.51 8.59
CA GLY A 38 10.41 5.88 9.04
C GLY A 38 9.72 6.72 7.98
N PRO A 39 10.26 7.89 7.61
CA PRO A 39 9.67 8.72 6.57
C PRO A 39 9.98 8.24 5.15
N TRP A 40 10.85 7.23 5.01
CA TRP A 40 11.31 6.75 3.72
C TRP A 40 10.56 5.52 3.26
N TRP A 41 10.42 5.41 1.94
CA TRP A 41 9.90 4.22 1.28
C TRP A 41 10.98 3.68 0.37
N HIS A 42 11.38 2.45 0.60
CA HIS A 42 12.46 1.80 -0.14
C HIS A 42 11.89 0.85 -1.19
N LEU A 43 12.43 0.92 -2.38
CA LEU A 43 12.08 -0.05 -3.42
C LEU A 43 12.57 -1.42 -2.97
N ASP A 44 11.69 -2.42 -2.98
CA ASP A 44 11.98 -3.72 -2.38
C ASP A 44 13.14 -4.45 -3.06
N ASP A 45 13.22 -4.36 -4.38
CA ASP A 45 14.26 -5.05 -5.14
C ASP A 45 15.25 -4.09 -5.78
N GLY A 46 15.52 -2.97 -5.14
CA GLY A 46 16.44 -1.97 -5.67
C GLY A 46 16.99 -1.06 -4.59
N ASP A 47 17.74 -0.05 -4.99
CA ASP A 47 18.39 0.89 -4.08
C ASP A 47 17.64 2.20 -3.94
N ALA A 48 16.56 2.38 -4.71
CA ALA A 48 15.83 3.64 -4.70
C ALA A 48 15.08 3.81 -3.39
N ARG A 49 15.02 5.06 -2.92
CA ARG A 49 14.19 5.43 -1.78
C ARG A 49 13.57 6.79 -2.05
N LEU A 50 12.34 6.96 -1.58
CA LEU A 50 11.58 8.19 -1.74
C LEU A 50 10.88 8.51 -0.43
N LEU A 51 10.69 9.80 -0.18
CA LEU A 51 9.76 10.21 0.87
C LEU A 51 8.34 9.84 0.45
N GLY A 52 7.46 9.63 1.43
CA GLY A 52 6.07 9.25 1.13
C GLY A 52 5.38 10.23 0.19
N THR A 53 5.64 11.54 0.35
CA THR A 53 5.07 12.56 -0.53
C THR A 53 5.58 12.43 -1.96
N GLU A 54 6.85 12.09 -2.13
CA GLU A 54 7.44 11.91 -3.44
C GLU A 54 6.89 10.66 -4.13
N LEU A 55 6.81 9.57 -3.38
CA LEU A 55 6.26 8.33 -3.91
C LEU A 55 4.82 8.52 -4.37
N LYS A 56 4.01 9.19 -3.55
CA LYS A 56 2.62 9.46 -3.89
C LYS A 56 2.50 10.35 -5.12
N ARG A 57 3.35 11.36 -5.23
CA ARG A 57 3.32 12.29 -6.35
C ARG A 57 3.75 11.63 -7.66
N LEU A 58 4.75 10.75 -7.59
CA LEU A 58 5.31 10.10 -8.78
C LEU A 58 4.52 8.88 -9.25
N SER A 59 3.58 8.43 -8.45
CA SER A 59 2.78 7.24 -8.78
C SER A 59 1.39 7.66 -9.23
N ALA A 60 0.90 7.03 -10.29
CA ALA A 60 -0.48 7.27 -10.74
C ALA A 60 -1.46 6.84 -9.65
N TRP A 61 -1.16 5.72 -8.99
CA TRP A 61 -1.90 5.29 -7.81
C TRP A 61 -0.98 4.43 -6.94
N LEU A 62 -1.37 4.29 -5.67
CA LEU A 62 -0.74 3.39 -4.73
C LEU A 62 -1.82 2.51 -4.12
N TYR A 63 -1.50 1.26 -3.88
CA TYR A 63 -2.45 0.32 -3.31
C TYR A 63 -1.77 -0.66 -2.37
N VAL A 64 -2.57 -1.27 -1.51
CA VAL A 64 -2.14 -2.40 -0.68
C VAL A 64 -2.96 -3.62 -1.08
N LEU A 65 -2.39 -4.80 -0.86
CA LEU A 65 -3.09 -6.06 -1.02
C LEU A 65 -3.55 -6.51 0.36
N GLU A 66 -4.84 -6.75 0.50
CA GLU A 66 -5.38 -7.23 1.77
C GLU A 66 -6.53 -8.18 1.50
N PRO A 67 -6.86 -9.05 2.47
CA PRO A 67 -7.97 -9.97 2.29
C PRO A 67 -9.28 -9.23 2.03
N PHE A 68 -10.08 -9.78 1.14
CA PHE A 68 -11.39 -9.24 0.83
C PHE A 68 -12.26 -9.23 2.09
N ASP A 69 -12.87 -8.08 2.37
CA ASP A 69 -13.76 -7.92 3.51
C ASP A 69 -15.14 -7.46 3.00
N PRO A 70 -16.10 -8.38 2.93
CA PRO A 70 -17.45 -8.02 2.44
C PRO A 70 -18.12 -6.92 3.27
N ALA A 71 -17.78 -6.81 4.56
CA ALA A 71 -18.38 -5.80 5.42
C ALA A 71 -18.12 -4.38 4.93
N ARG A 72 -17.03 -4.18 4.23
CA ARG A 72 -16.67 -2.87 3.65
C ARG A 72 -17.70 -2.41 2.63
N TYR A 73 -18.25 -3.34 1.90
CA TYR A 73 -19.25 -3.01 0.87
C TYR A 73 -20.63 -2.79 1.46
N ILE A 74 -20.94 -3.51 2.53
CA ILE A 74 -22.23 -3.36 3.22
C ILE A 74 -22.35 -1.95 3.82
N ARG A 75 -21.27 -1.40 4.34
CA ARG A 75 -21.29 -0.08 4.96
C ARG A 75 -21.56 1.06 3.98
N GLN A 76 -21.43 0.81 2.71
CA GLN A 76 -21.56 1.84 1.68
C GLN A 76 -23.00 2.00 1.20
N HIS A 77 -23.91 1.22 1.73
CA HIS A 77 -25.31 1.22 1.32
C HIS A 77 -26.24 1.88 2.32
#